data_386295627e707fe34920c32dea37b739
#
_entry.id   386295627e707fe34920c32dea37b739
#
_cell.length_a   1.000
_cell.length_b   1.000
_cell.length_c   1.000
_cell.angle_alpha   90.00
_cell.angle_beta   90.00
_cell.angle_gamma   90.00
#
_symmetry.space_group_name_H-M   'P 1'
#
loop_
_entity.id
_entity.type
_entity.pdbx_description
1 polymer ?
#
loop_
_entity_poly.entity_id
_entity_poly.type
_entity_poly.pdbx_seq_one_letter_code
_entity_poly.pdbx_strand_id
1 'polypeptide(L)'
;MSENTIYRKDIDRLFDEGLDLKRLNGKTILVVGATGLIGSCVVDVLMLNPDRDYRVVAAGRNRQRARTKFAAYWDEADFGFAEMDVTQPMGEQCEAHDLLAQGIDFVIDAASNASPNFFREKPVEVMKANFDGVAHLIEFGLLHGMMRMVYLSSGEVYGEGDGSEFSETSSGYVDCASVRACYPSSKRAAETLCMAYGAEYGADVVIARLSHTYGPGFTESDNRVYAQFIRNVLRGEDIVLKSRGEAFRSWLYVVDAAHAILRLLLDGERGNAYNVAHSESNISIRELAELIARKADRKVVFDIAEDDVMKGNTTPVTKATFNTDKLKALGWKPLWDVESGFGHTIEVSYVQKL
;
A
#
# COMPACT_ATOMS: atom_id res chain seq x y z
N MET A 1 -19.03 -2.62 -8.03
CA MET A 1 -18.36 -3.83 -8.58
C MET A 1 -19.44 -4.86 -8.84
N SER A 2 -19.39 -5.61 -9.97
CA SER A 2 -20.32 -6.72 -10.15
C SER A 2 -19.98 -7.82 -9.12
N GLU A 3 -20.98 -8.44 -8.53
CA GLU A 3 -20.84 -9.46 -7.47
C GLU A 3 -20.00 -10.68 -7.88
N ASN A 4 -19.71 -10.86 -9.14
CA ASN A 4 -19.07 -12.05 -9.71
C ASN A 4 -17.64 -11.84 -10.22
N THR A 5 -16.97 -10.76 -9.89
CA THR A 5 -15.57 -10.55 -10.29
C THR A 5 -14.63 -11.39 -9.45
N ILE A 6 -13.47 -11.81 -10.01
CA ILE A 6 -12.39 -12.46 -9.27
C ILE A 6 -11.97 -11.63 -8.06
N TYR A 7 -11.84 -10.33 -8.22
CA TYR A 7 -11.47 -9.44 -7.12
C TYR A 7 -12.47 -9.46 -5.96
N ARG A 8 -13.77 -9.56 -6.24
CA ARG A 8 -14.79 -9.72 -5.20
C ARG A 8 -14.63 -11.07 -4.48
N LYS A 9 -14.41 -12.15 -5.22
CA LYS A 9 -14.16 -13.49 -4.65
C LYS A 9 -12.89 -13.54 -3.81
N ASP A 10 -11.85 -12.78 -4.20
CA ASP A 10 -10.64 -12.66 -3.41
C ASP A 10 -10.92 -11.99 -2.05
N ILE A 11 -11.75 -10.96 -2.02
CA ILE A 11 -12.14 -10.32 -0.77
C ILE A 11 -13.01 -11.25 0.08
N ASP A 12 -14.00 -11.91 -0.51
CA ASP A 12 -14.88 -12.87 0.19
C ASP A 12 -14.05 -14.00 0.83
N ARG A 13 -13.02 -14.48 0.14
CA ARG A 13 -12.09 -15.50 0.66
C ARG A 13 -11.40 -15.08 1.95
N LEU A 14 -11.11 -13.78 2.19
CA LEU A 14 -10.54 -13.33 3.46
C LEU A 14 -11.44 -13.68 4.65
N PHE A 15 -12.74 -13.51 4.50
CA PHE A 15 -13.73 -13.84 5.53
C PHE A 15 -13.89 -15.34 5.69
N ASP A 16 -13.90 -16.10 4.59
CA ASP A 16 -13.93 -17.56 4.60
C ASP A 16 -12.70 -18.16 5.31
N GLU A 17 -11.53 -17.52 5.18
CA GLU A 17 -10.28 -17.91 5.84
C GLU A 17 -10.12 -17.32 7.26
N GLY A 18 -11.17 -16.69 7.79
CA GLY A 18 -11.28 -16.29 9.19
C GLY A 18 -10.86 -14.87 9.53
N LEU A 19 -10.90 -13.92 8.58
CA LEU A 19 -10.81 -12.50 8.91
C LEU A 19 -12.06 -12.09 9.69
N ASP A 20 -11.89 -11.82 10.99
CA ASP A 20 -12.97 -11.36 11.89
C ASP A 20 -12.80 -9.88 12.23
N LEU A 21 -13.76 -9.06 11.81
CA LEU A 21 -13.77 -7.61 12.04
C LEU A 21 -14.78 -7.17 13.11
N LYS A 22 -15.37 -8.08 13.88
CA LYS A 22 -16.39 -7.76 14.91
C LYS A 22 -15.92 -6.76 15.95
N ARG A 23 -14.62 -6.67 16.22
CA ARG A 23 -14.06 -5.66 17.14
C ARG A 23 -14.17 -4.22 16.62
N LEU A 24 -14.49 -4.04 15.34
CA LEU A 24 -14.79 -2.74 14.72
C LEU A 24 -16.27 -2.33 14.89
N ASN A 25 -17.16 -3.21 15.34
CA ASN A 25 -18.58 -2.91 15.47
C ASN A 25 -18.84 -1.68 16.34
N GLY A 26 -19.73 -0.80 15.90
CA GLY A 26 -20.01 0.49 16.52
C GLY A 26 -18.93 1.55 16.33
N LYS A 27 -17.85 1.27 15.60
CA LYS A 27 -16.67 2.13 15.44
C LYS A 27 -16.70 2.96 14.16
N THR A 28 -15.89 4.02 14.12
CA THR A 28 -15.63 4.82 12.92
C THR A 28 -14.19 4.63 12.49
N ILE A 29 -13.99 4.17 11.25
CA ILE A 29 -12.68 3.91 10.65
C ILE A 29 -12.42 4.96 9.58
N LEU A 30 -11.37 5.77 9.75
CA LEU A 30 -10.88 6.72 8.75
C LEU A 30 -9.76 6.06 7.92
N VAL A 31 -9.96 5.96 6.60
CA VAL A 31 -8.94 5.46 5.66
C VAL A 31 -8.45 6.63 4.83
N VAL A 32 -7.25 7.10 5.08
CA VAL A 32 -6.63 8.23 4.37
C VAL A 32 -5.80 7.73 3.20
N GLY A 33 -5.79 8.47 2.08
CA GLY A 33 -5.23 7.95 0.82
C GLY A 33 -6.10 6.86 0.18
N ALA A 34 -7.39 6.85 0.51
CA ALA A 34 -8.35 5.83 0.15
C ALA A 34 -8.49 5.56 -1.36
N THR A 35 -8.21 6.53 -2.22
CA THR A 35 -8.29 6.35 -3.69
C THR A 35 -7.04 5.71 -4.30
N GLY A 36 -5.99 5.45 -3.50
CA GLY A 36 -4.79 4.71 -3.90
C GLY A 36 -5.03 3.20 -4.02
N LEU A 37 -4.03 2.45 -4.51
CA LEU A 37 -4.13 1.00 -4.69
C LEU A 37 -4.49 0.29 -3.37
N ILE A 38 -3.70 0.50 -2.32
CA ILE A 38 -3.87 -0.19 -1.04
C ILE A 38 -5.08 0.37 -0.28
N GLY A 39 -5.18 1.70 -0.18
CA GLY A 39 -6.29 2.34 0.54
C GLY A 39 -7.66 1.95 0.00
N SER A 40 -7.81 1.85 -1.33
CA SER A 40 -9.09 1.44 -1.91
C SER A 40 -9.42 -0.03 -1.66
N CYS A 41 -8.40 -0.91 -1.65
CA CYS A 41 -8.62 -2.31 -1.30
C CYS A 41 -9.03 -2.46 0.17
N VAL A 42 -8.43 -1.69 1.08
CA VAL A 42 -8.82 -1.66 2.49
C VAL A 42 -10.28 -1.20 2.64
N VAL A 43 -10.68 -0.13 1.94
CA VAL A 43 -12.09 0.32 1.93
C VAL A 43 -13.00 -0.76 1.39
N ASP A 44 -12.63 -1.42 0.28
CA ASP A 44 -13.44 -2.50 -0.30
C ASP A 44 -13.60 -3.68 0.68
N VAL A 45 -12.53 -4.12 1.37
CA VAL A 45 -12.62 -5.18 2.38
C VAL A 45 -13.52 -4.77 3.54
N LEU A 46 -13.40 -3.55 4.04
CA LEU A 46 -14.25 -3.04 5.12
C LEU A 46 -15.73 -2.99 4.67
N MET A 47 -16.01 -2.45 3.50
CA MET A 47 -17.39 -2.26 2.99
C MET A 47 -18.05 -3.56 2.56
N LEU A 48 -17.28 -4.56 2.13
CA LEU A 48 -17.80 -5.86 1.67
C LEU A 48 -17.88 -6.91 2.79
N ASN A 49 -17.52 -6.56 4.04
CA ASN A 49 -17.71 -7.42 5.19
C ASN A 49 -19.22 -7.74 5.37
N PRO A 50 -19.63 -9.02 5.32
CA PRO A 50 -21.06 -9.38 5.44
C PRO A 50 -21.67 -9.06 6.80
N ASP A 51 -20.83 -9.03 7.87
CA ASP A 51 -21.25 -8.77 9.26
C ASP A 51 -20.93 -7.30 9.68
N ARG A 52 -20.86 -6.36 8.72
CA ARG A 52 -20.50 -4.98 8.98
C ARG A 52 -21.54 -4.27 9.88
N ASP A 53 -21.06 -3.73 10.99
CA ASP A 53 -21.78 -2.84 11.90
C ASP A 53 -20.86 -1.70 12.36
N TYR A 54 -20.19 -1.03 11.41
CA TYR A 54 -19.27 0.08 11.65
C TYR A 54 -19.30 1.06 10.48
N ARG A 55 -18.78 2.25 10.71
CA ARG A 55 -18.72 3.34 9.72
C ARG A 55 -17.34 3.44 9.09
N VAL A 56 -17.30 3.66 7.78
CA VAL A 56 -16.07 3.84 7.01
C VAL A 56 -16.06 5.24 6.39
N VAL A 57 -15.07 6.04 6.73
CA VAL A 57 -14.81 7.31 6.09
C VAL A 57 -13.56 7.20 5.24
N ALA A 58 -13.75 7.16 3.92
CA ALA A 58 -12.67 7.23 2.95
C ALA A 58 -12.22 8.68 2.80
N ALA A 59 -10.91 8.94 2.73
CA ALA A 59 -10.38 10.28 2.63
C ALA A 59 -9.30 10.43 1.56
N GLY A 60 -9.28 11.60 0.90
CA GLY A 60 -8.30 11.91 -0.14
C GLY A 60 -8.59 13.22 -0.85
N ARG A 61 -7.70 13.66 -1.73
CA ARG A 61 -7.70 14.99 -2.37
C ARG A 61 -8.66 15.15 -3.55
N ASN A 62 -9.30 14.09 -4.03
CA ASN A 62 -10.10 14.16 -5.27
C ASN A 62 -11.43 13.42 -5.11
N ARG A 63 -12.46 14.21 -4.81
CA ARG A 63 -13.83 13.71 -4.61
C ARG A 63 -14.42 13.03 -5.85
N GLN A 64 -14.14 13.58 -7.05
CA GLN A 64 -14.68 13.00 -8.28
C GLN A 64 -14.13 11.59 -8.54
N ARG A 65 -12.81 11.41 -8.32
CA ARG A 65 -12.17 10.10 -8.42
C ARG A 65 -12.73 9.12 -7.37
N ALA A 66 -12.93 9.62 -6.13
CA ALA A 66 -13.49 8.81 -5.06
C ALA A 66 -14.93 8.38 -5.39
N ARG A 67 -15.77 9.28 -5.91
CA ARG A 67 -17.14 8.98 -6.30
C ARG A 67 -17.21 7.90 -7.38
N THR A 68 -16.33 7.93 -8.36
CA THR A 68 -16.24 6.86 -9.38
C THR A 68 -15.77 5.54 -8.76
N LYS A 69 -14.75 5.59 -7.91
CA LYS A 69 -14.15 4.38 -7.34
C LYS A 69 -15.07 3.68 -6.34
N PHE A 70 -15.76 4.44 -5.50
CA PHE A 70 -16.65 3.95 -4.44
C PHE A 70 -18.13 4.08 -4.80
N ALA A 71 -18.47 4.12 -6.09
CA ALA A 71 -19.85 4.31 -6.54
C ALA A 71 -20.82 3.28 -5.93
N ALA A 72 -20.35 2.06 -5.64
CA ALA A 72 -21.15 1.00 -5.03
C ALA A 72 -21.56 1.31 -3.58
N TYR A 73 -20.81 2.14 -2.87
CA TYR A 73 -21.01 2.45 -1.45
C TYR A 73 -21.46 3.90 -1.21
N TRP A 74 -21.47 4.73 -2.26
CA TRP A 74 -21.55 6.20 -2.14
C TRP A 74 -22.78 6.69 -1.40
N ASP A 75 -23.90 5.98 -1.52
CA ASP A 75 -25.19 6.35 -0.93
C ASP A 75 -25.53 5.49 0.32
N GLU A 76 -24.59 4.68 0.82
CA GLU A 76 -24.77 3.92 2.05
C GLU A 76 -24.58 4.83 3.28
N ALA A 77 -25.45 4.65 4.29
CA ALA A 77 -25.48 5.51 5.48
C ALA A 77 -24.21 5.41 6.36
N ASP A 78 -23.50 4.29 6.29
CA ASP A 78 -22.29 3.99 7.03
C ASP A 78 -21.00 4.18 6.21
N PHE A 79 -21.11 4.72 4.99
CA PHE A 79 -19.98 5.16 4.17
C PHE A 79 -19.97 6.67 3.99
N GLY A 80 -18.77 7.27 4.06
CA GLY A 80 -18.57 8.69 3.75
C GLY A 80 -17.25 8.95 3.04
N PHE A 81 -17.17 10.10 2.36
CA PHE A 81 -15.92 10.57 1.77
C PHE A 81 -15.59 11.98 2.25
N ALA A 82 -14.46 12.13 2.93
CA ALA A 82 -13.88 13.40 3.33
C ALA A 82 -12.82 13.86 2.31
N GLU A 83 -13.02 15.04 1.72
CA GLU A 83 -12.01 15.64 0.86
C GLU A 83 -10.96 16.33 1.74
N MET A 84 -9.73 15.80 1.74
CA MET A 84 -8.65 16.30 2.59
C MET A 84 -7.28 16.20 1.97
N ASP A 85 -6.40 17.13 2.31
CA ASP A 85 -4.96 17.12 2.02
C ASP A 85 -4.19 16.99 3.34
N VAL A 86 -3.53 15.86 3.55
CA VAL A 86 -2.77 15.58 4.77
C VAL A 86 -1.62 16.56 5.02
N THR A 87 -1.15 17.27 3.99
CA THR A 87 -0.11 18.31 4.13
C THR A 87 -0.64 19.60 4.77
N GLN A 88 -1.94 19.69 5.03
CA GLN A 88 -2.61 20.81 5.68
C GLN A 88 -3.21 20.34 7.02
N PRO A 89 -3.38 21.23 8.01
CA PRO A 89 -4.05 20.89 9.27
C PRO A 89 -5.44 20.28 9.05
N MET A 90 -5.78 19.26 9.84
CA MET A 90 -6.99 18.46 9.64
C MET A 90 -8.28 19.13 10.10
N GLY A 91 -8.26 20.02 11.11
CA GLY A 91 -9.45 20.54 11.79
C GLY A 91 -10.57 20.95 10.84
N GLU A 92 -10.39 22.04 10.10
CA GLU A 92 -11.42 22.59 9.19
C GLU A 92 -11.81 21.59 8.06
N GLN A 93 -10.90 20.72 7.63
CA GLN A 93 -11.16 19.74 6.56
C GLN A 93 -12.06 18.60 7.04
N CYS A 94 -11.98 18.23 8.30
CA CYS A 94 -12.66 17.06 8.87
C CYS A 94 -13.92 17.41 9.65
N GLU A 95 -13.97 18.56 10.33
CA GLU A 95 -15.12 19.00 11.12
C GLU A 95 -16.40 19.20 10.29
N ALA A 96 -16.24 19.45 8.99
CA ALA A 96 -17.35 19.57 8.05
C ALA A 96 -18.01 18.23 7.67
N HIS A 97 -17.49 17.07 8.15
CA HIS A 97 -18.01 15.77 7.76
C HIS A 97 -18.78 15.11 8.92
N ASP A 98 -20.09 14.91 8.73
CA ASP A 98 -21.02 14.43 9.79
C ASP A 98 -20.57 13.14 10.49
N LEU A 99 -19.96 12.19 9.75
CA LEU A 99 -19.48 10.93 10.35
C LEU A 99 -18.22 11.14 11.20
N LEU A 100 -17.37 12.11 10.88
CA LEU A 100 -16.16 12.42 11.65
C LEU A 100 -16.48 13.29 12.88
N ALA A 101 -17.54 14.10 12.83
CA ALA A 101 -18.01 14.89 13.96
C ALA A 101 -18.41 14.01 15.17
N GLN A 102 -18.72 12.73 14.96
CA GLN A 102 -19.06 11.76 16.01
C GLN A 102 -17.84 11.10 16.66
N GLY A 103 -16.63 11.46 16.23
CA GLY A 103 -15.36 10.87 16.69
C GLY A 103 -14.78 9.86 15.68
N ILE A 104 -13.52 9.52 15.89
CA ILE A 104 -12.77 8.57 15.07
C ILE A 104 -12.13 7.54 15.99
N ASP A 105 -12.46 6.27 15.83
CA ASP A 105 -11.87 5.21 16.64
C ASP A 105 -10.56 4.68 16.05
N PHE A 106 -10.52 4.55 14.71
CA PHE A 106 -9.37 3.97 14.02
C PHE A 106 -8.97 4.80 12.81
N VAL A 107 -7.66 4.90 12.58
CA VAL A 107 -7.08 5.57 11.41
C VAL A 107 -6.18 4.59 10.66
N ILE A 108 -6.33 4.52 9.33
CA ILE A 108 -5.40 3.81 8.44
C ILE A 108 -4.80 4.86 7.51
N ASP A 109 -3.52 5.17 7.71
CA ASP A 109 -2.81 6.16 6.89
C ASP A 109 -2.10 5.51 5.72
N ALA A 110 -2.76 5.51 4.56
CA ALA A 110 -2.23 5.10 3.26
C ALA A 110 -1.87 6.31 2.35
N ALA A 111 -1.81 7.51 2.91
CA ALA A 111 -1.53 8.73 2.16
C ALA A 111 -0.04 8.91 1.87
N SER A 112 0.40 8.42 0.74
CA SER A 112 1.77 8.64 0.26
C SER A 112 1.84 8.54 -1.26
N ASN A 113 2.64 9.40 -1.88
CA ASN A 113 3.01 9.29 -3.29
C ASN A 113 4.22 8.35 -3.42
N ALA A 114 3.98 7.04 -3.55
CA ALA A 114 5.01 6.01 -3.64
C ALA A 114 5.46 5.72 -5.09
N SER A 115 5.32 6.69 -6.01
CA SER A 115 5.70 6.54 -7.41
C SER A 115 7.08 7.15 -7.67
N PRO A 116 8.02 6.46 -8.36
CA PRO A 116 9.35 6.99 -8.67
C PRO A 116 9.36 8.34 -9.40
N ASN A 117 8.35 8.63 -10.23
CA ASN A 117 8.23 9.93 -10.89
C ASN A 117 8.03 11.05 -9.87
N PHE A 118 7.18 10.86 -8.86
CA PHE A 118 6.96 11.86 -7.81
C PHE A 118 8.23 12.14 -7.00
N PHE A 119 9.05 11.12 -6.75
CA PHE A 119 10.32 11.32 -6.03
C PHE A 119 11.27 12.28 -6.78
N ARG A 120 11.20 12.31 -8.09
CA ARG A 120 11.99 13.19 -8.95
C ARG A 120 11.35 14.55 -9.17
N GLU A 121 10.04 14.58 -9.42
CA GLU A 121 9.31 15.78 -9.85
C GLU A 121 8.82 16.63 -8.68
N LYS A 122 8.46 15.98 -7.55
CA LYS A 122 7.85 16.62 -6.38
C LYS A 122 8.39 16.10 -5.05
N PRO A 123 9.70 16.05 -4.85
CA PRO A 123 10.32 15.45 -3.65
C PRO A 123 9.89 16.14 -2.34
N VAL A 124 9.68 17.45 -2.35
CA VAL A 124 9.22 18.21 -1.18
C VAL A 124 7.79 17.81 -0.79
N GLU A 125 6.89 17.66 -1.76
CA GLU A 125 5.53 17.19 -1.52
C GLU A 125 5.51 15.76 -0.93
N VAL A 126 6.39 14.89 -1.43
CA VAL A 126 6.56 13.52 -0.90
C VAL A 126 6.97 13.55 0.57
N MET A 127 7.96 14.37 0.92
CA MET A 127 8.45 14.49 2.31
C MET A 127 7.37 15.06 3.23
N LYS A 128 6.69 16.13 2.83
CA LYS A 128 5.62 16.75 3.61
C LYS A 128 4.44 15.80 3.83
N ALA A 129 3.99 15.10 2.79
CA ALA A 129 2.90 14.15 2.93
C ALA A 129 3.24 13.02 3.92
N ASN A 130 4.48 12.54 3.92
CA ASN A 130 4.91 11.47 4.83
C ASN A 130 5.20 11.96 6.26
N PHE A 131 5.64 13.20 6.47
CA PHE A 131 6.04 13.70 7.78
C PHE A 131 4.96 14.59 8.41
N ASP A 132 4.62 15.73 7.77
CA ASP A 132 3.59 16.65 8.28
C ASP A 132 2.23 15.95 8.30
N GLY A 133 1.94 15.13 7.28
CA GLY A 133 0.70 14.38 7.18
C GLY A 133 0.47 13.41 8.33
N VAL A 134 1.51 12.69 8.75
CA VAL A 134 1.45 11.79 9.91
C VAL A 134 1.22 12.59 11.20
N ALA A 135 1.93 13.71 11.40
CA ALA A 135 1.71 14.58 12.57
C ALA A 135 0.25 15.05 12.63
N HIS A 136 -0.26 15.63 11.55
CA HIS A 136 -1.63 16.14 11.49
C HIS A 136 -2.68 15.06 11.77
N LEU A 137 -2.47 13.84 11.24
CA LEU A 137 -3.41 12.73 11.45
C LEU A 137 -3.38 12.22 12.91
N ILE A 138 -2.21 12.12 13.53
CA ILE A 138 -2.11 11.71 14.94
C ILE A 138 -2.73 12.76 15.85
N GLU A 139 -2.40 14.05 15.65
CA GLU A 139 -2.95 15.16 16.43
C GLU A 139 -4.47 15.22 16.31
N PHE A 140 -4.98 15.16 15.09
CA PHE A 140 -6.42 15.13 14.83
C PHE A 140 -7.08 13.90 15.48
N GLY A 141 -6.48 12.73 15.31
CA GLY A 141 -6.99 11.49 15.89
C GLY A 141 -7.07 11.54 17.43
N LEU A 142 -6.02 12.03 18.08
CA LEU A 142 -5.99 12.18 19.54
C LEU A 142 -7.08 13.14 20.05
N LEU A 143 -7.31 14.25 19.36
CA LEU A 143 -8.39 15.20 19.70
C LEU A 143 -9.79 14.60 19.55
N HIS A 144 -9.96 13.60 18.66
CA HIS A 144 -11.26 13.00 18.32
C HIS A 144 -11.45 11.59 18.89
N GLY A 145 -10.60 11.18 19.85
CA GLY A 145 -10.76 9.93 20.60
C GLY A 145 -10.21 8.68 19.90
N MET A 146 -9.28 8.85 18.94
CA MET A 146 -8.64 7.74 18.24
C MET A 146 -8.04 6.72 19.21
N MET A 147 -8.43 5.47 19.06
CA MET A 147 -7.92 4.34 19.82
C MET A 147 -6.61 3.82 19.26
N ARG A 148 -6.49 3.78 17.91
CA ARG A 148 -5.29 3.28 17.20
C ARG A 148 -5.18 3.81 15.79
N MET A 149 -3.94 3.98 15.34
CA MET A 149 -3.59 4.24 13.94
C MET A 149 -2.68 3.14 13.39
N VAL A 150 -2.92 2.72 12.14
CA VAL A 150 -1.94 1.96 11.34
C VAL A 150 -1.31 2.90 10.34
N TYR A 151 0.00 3.12 10.47
CA TYR A 151 0.79 3.89 9.53
C TYR A 151 1.39 2.99 8.45
N LEU A 152 1.08 3.23 7.18
CA LEU A 152 1.65 2.49 6.06
C LEU A 152 3.03 3.06 5.72
N SER A 153 4.05 2.38 6.22
CA SER A 153 5.44 2.59 5.88
C SER A 153 5.84 1.74 4.66
N SER A 154 7.11 1.58 4.42
CA SER A 154 7.65 0.88 3.24
C SER A 154 8.90 0.11 3.58
N GLY A 155 9.18 -0.98 2.86
CA GLY A 155 10.48 -1.65 2.90
C GLY A 155 11.67 -0.76 2.48
N GLU A 156 11.42 0.39 1.84
CA GLU A 156 12.49 1.35 1.52
C GLU A 156 13.13 2.00 2.77
N VAL A 157 12.50 1.91 3.95
CA VAL A 157 13.13 2.34 5.21
C VAL A 157 14.41 1.60 5.54
N TYR A 158 14.58 0.39 5.02
CA TYR A 158 15.80 -0.38 5.24
C TYR A 158 17.01 0.19 4.49
N GLY A 159 16.81 0.90 3.39
CA GLY A 159 17.92 1.40 2.57
C GLY A 159 18.66 0.26 1.85
N GLU A 160 19.96 0.45 1.63
CA GLU A 160 20.82 -0.56 1.00
C GLU A 160 21.18 -1.64 2.03
N GLY A 161 20.82 -2.89 1.72
CA GLY A 161 21.15 -4.05 2.52
C GLY A 161 22.42 -4.76 2.04
N ASP A 162 22.86 -5.72 2.83
CA ASP A 162 24.00 -6.61 2.53
C ASP A 162 23.59 -7.84 1.69
N GLY A 163 22.35 -7.92 1.23
CA GLY A 163 21.78 -9.04 0.48
C GLY A 163 21.09 -10.08 1.36
N SER A 164 21.12 -9.94 2.67
CA SER A 164 20.32 -10.75 3.61
C SER A 164 18.85 -10.32 3.59
N GLU A 165 18.00 -11.14 4.18
CA GLU A 165 16.60 -10.84 4.39
C GLU A 165 16.45 -9.73 5.47
N PHE A 166 15.60 -8.72 5.21
CA PHE A 166 15.34 -7.65 6.16
C PHE A 166 14.40 -8.12 7.28
N SER A 167 14.86 -8.03 8.51
CA SER A 167 14.01 -8.06 9.70
C SER A 167 13.63 -6.64 10.14
N GLU A 168 12.69 -6.50 11.08
CA GLU A 168 12.26 -5.18 11.55
C GLU A 168 13.37 -4.39 12.27
N THR A 169 14.44 -5.05 12.69
CA THR A 169 15.62 -4.44 13.29
C THR A 169 16.73 -4.08 12.30
N SER A 170 16.58 -4.46 11.02
CA SER A 170 17.56 -4.15 9.98
C SER A 170 17.64 -2.65 9.72
N SER A 171 18.85 -2.15 9.43
CA SER A 171 19.09 -0.76 9.04
C SER A 171 20.30 -0.69 8.09
N GLY A 172 20.08 -0.20 6.88
CA GLY A 172 21.10 -0.02 5.85
C GLY A 172 21.28 1.44 5.46
N TYR A 173 22.18 1.67 4.52
CA TYR A 173 22.56 3.01 4.09
C TYR A 173 21.46 3.68 3.25
N VAL A 174 21.25 4.98 3.50
CA VAL A 174 20.47 5.89 2.66
C VAL A 174 21.30 7.15 2.45
N ASP A 175 21.64 7.47 1.20
CA ASP A 175 22.35 8.72 0.87
C ASP A 175 21.40 9.91 1.02
N CYS A 176 21.42 10.52 2.20
CA CYS A 176 20.59 11.69 2.53
C CYS A 176 20.88 12.95 1.71
N ALA A 177 22.02 13.00 0.99
CA ALA A 177 22.38 14.10 0.08
C ALA A 177 21.76 13.92 -1.33
N SER A 178 21.16 12.77 -1.60
CA SER A 178 20.47 12.48 -2.85
C SER A 178 18.99 12.88 -2.79
N VAL A 179 18.47 13.52 -3.83
CA VAL A 179 17.01 13.81 -3.97
C VAL A 179 16.19 12.52 -3.92
N ARG A 180 16.73 11.39 -4.40
CA ARG A 180 16.06 10.08 -4.35
C ARG A 180 15.76 9.63 -2.92
N ALA A 181 16.53 10.09 -1.94
CA ALA A 181 16.32 9.77 -0.53
C ALA A 181 15.07 10.42 0.07
N CYS A 182 14.38 11.31 -0.63
CA CYS A 182 13.18 12.00 -0.11
C CYS A 182 12.12 11.00 0.42
N TYR A 183 11.93 9.87 -0.24
CA TYR A 183 10.96 8.87 0.17
C TYR A 183 11.45 8.00 1.34
N PRO A 184 12.58 7.26 1.27
CA PRO A 184 13.03 6.45 2.39
C PRO A 184 13.34 7.28 3.64
N SER A 185 13.95 8.47 3.51
CA SER A 185 14.25 9.34 4.65
C SER A 185 12.99 9.88 5.32
N SER A 186 11.99 10.32 4.55
CA SER A 186 10.73 10.79 5.13
C SER A 186 9.93 9.66 5.78
N LYS A 187 9.94 8.44 5.23
CA LYS A 187 9.33 7.26 5.87
C LYS A 187 10.03 6.90 7.19
N ARG A 188 11.36 6.92 7.25
CA ARG A 188 12.13 6.76 8.52
C ARG A 188 11.77 7.81 9.55
N ALA A 189 11.75 9.09 9.14
CA ALA A 189 11.40 10.19 10.01
C ALA A 189 9.97 10.07 10.55
N ALA A 190 9.02 9.67 9.69
CA ALA A 190 7.63 9.46 10.08
C ALA A 190 7.46 8.29 11.06
N GLU A 191 8.18 7.17 10.89
CA GLU A 191 8.19 6.09 11.88
C GLU A 191 8.70 6.58 13.24
N THR A 192 9.80 7.36 13.24
CA THR A 192 10.32 7.95 14.49
C THR A 192 9.32 8.91 15.12
N LEU A 193 8.61 9.69 14.30
CA LEU A 193 7.58 10.61 14.75
C LEU A 193 6.40 9.85 15.40
N CYS A 194 5.95 8.74 14.82
CA CYS A 194 4.95 7.85 15.41
C CYS A 194 5.38 7.38 16.81
N MET A 195 6.64 6.97 16.97
CA MET A 195 7.18 6.55 18.26
C MET A 195 7.23 7.71 19.28
N ALA A 196 7.60 8.92 18.83
CA ALA A 196 7.63 10.11 19.65
C ALA A 196 6.23 10.48 20.17
N TYR A 197 5.21 10.49 19.32
CA TYR A 197 3.81 10.71 19.74
C TYR A 197 3.32 9.61 20.69
N GLY A 198 3.76 8.39 20.46
CA GLY A 198 3.47 7.28 21.38
C GLY A 198 4.06 7.50 22.77
N ALA A 199 5.30 7.99 22.86
CA ALA A 199 5.99 8.23 24.12
C ALA A 199 5.48 9.49 24.86
N GLU A 200 5.23 10.58 24.12
CA GLU A 200 4.92 11.89 24.69
C GLU A 200 3.41 12.08 24.96
N TYR A 201 2.56 11.62 24.02
CA TYR A 201 1.10 11.85 24.08
C TYR A 201 0.28 10.57 24.24
N GLY A 202 0.91 9.44 24.32
CA GLY A 202 0.20 8.17 24.50
C GLY A 202 -0.47 7.62 23.23
N ALA A 203 -0.18 8.14 22.04
CA ALA A 203 -0.75 7.65 20.79
C ALA A 203 -0.46 6.15 20.58
N ASP A 204 -1.48 5.38 20.21
CA ASP A 204 -1.33 3.98 19.80
C ASP A 204 -1.15 3.93 18.29
N VAL A 205 0.09 3.77 17.84
CA VAL A 205 0.43 3.65 16.42
C VAL A 205 1.13 2.31 16.17
N VAL A 206 0.66 1.60 15.14
CA VAL A 206 1.30 0.37 14.61
C VAL A 206 1.81 0.67 13.20
N ILE A 207 3.02 0.21 12.89
CA ILE A 207 3.69 0.50 11.63
C ILE A 207 3.68 -0.73 10.72
N ALA A 208 3.15 -0.57 9.49
CA ALA A 208 3.16 -1.58 8.45
C ALA A 208 4.23 -1.25 7.39
N ARG A 209 5.36 -1.97 7.35
CA ARG A 209 6.42 -1.83 6.34
C ARG A 209 6.10 -2.73 5.15
N LEU A 210 5.43 -2.15 4.16
CA LEU A 210 4.97 -2.91 2.98
C LEU A 210 6.09 -3.18 1.99
N SER A 211 6.10 -4.40 1.45
CA SER A 211 6.89 -4.76 0.27
C SER A 211 6.25 -4.26 -1.03
N HIS A 212 6.74 -4.71 -2.20
CA HIS A 212 6.19 -4.30 -3.50
C HIS A 212 4.77 -4.82 -3.68
N THR A 213 3.80 -3.99 -3.32
CA THR A 213 2.38 -4.33 -3.41
C THR A 213 1.84 -4.05 -4.80
N TYR A 214 1.15 -5.04 -5.37
CA TYR A 214 0.50 -5.01 -6.69
C TYR A 214 -0.94 -5.49 -6.60
N GLY A 215 -1.74 -5.22 -7.62
CA GLY A 215 -3.11 -5.70 -7.68
C GLY A 215 -3.96 -4.91 -8.68
N PRO A 216 -5.22 -5.28 -8.88
CA PRO A 216 -6.14 -4.54 -9.75
C PRO A 216 -6.43 -3.15 -9.19
N GLY A 217 -6.77 -2.21 -10.07
CA GLY A 217 -7.09 -0.84 -9.67
C GLY A 217 -5.89 0.09 -9.55
N PHE A 218 -4.70 -0.30 -10.04
CA PHE A 218 -3.60 0.62 -10.27
C PHE A 218 -4.00 1.70 -11.29
N THR A 219 -3.46 2.91 -11.14
CA THR A 219 -3.84 4.02 -12.01
C THR A 219 -3.03 4.03 -13.32
N GLU A 220 -3.53 4.74 -14.34
CA GLU A 220 -2.76 4.94 -15.57
C GLU A 220 -1.43 5.67 -15.34
N SER A 221 -1.38 6.54 -14.33
CA SER A 221 -0.17 7.25 -13.92
C SER A 221 0.79 6.41 -13.07
N ASP A 222 0.42 5.19 -12.68
CA ASP A 222 1.31 4.28 -11.96
C ASP A 222 2.44 3.82 -12.87
N ASN A 223 3.66 4.30 -12.63
CA ASN A 223 4.84 3.99 -13.44
C ASN A 223 5.71 2.89 -12.83
N ARG A 224 5.23 2.18 -11.80
CA ARG A 224 5.92 1.01 -11.28
C ARG A 224 6.02 -0.09 -12.33
N VAL A 225 7.10 -0.85 -12.27
CA VAL A 225 7.44 -1.83 -13.31
C VAL A 225 6.31 -2.83 -13.61
N TYR A 226 5.65 -3.36 -12.59
CA TYR A 226 4.54 -4.30 -12.78
C TYR A 226 3.35 -3.68 -13.53
N ALA A 227 3.01 -2.42 -13.21
CA ALA A 227 1.91 -1.71 -13.84
C ALA A 227 2.21 -1.42 -15.33
N GLN A 228 3.48 -1.14 -15.66
CA GLN A 228 3.91 -1.01 -17.05
C GLN A 228 3.76 -2.34 -17.80
N PHE A 229 4.24 -3.45 -17.23
CA PHE A 229 4.14 -4.77 -17.85
C PHE A 229 2.69 -5.19 -18.09
N ILE A 230 1.81 -4.97 -17.10
CA ILE A 230 0.38 -5.26 -17.26
C ILE A 230 -0.23 -4.37 -18.37
N ARG A 231 0.07 -3.06 -18.41
CA ARG A 231 -0.43 -2.20 -19.48
C ARG A 231 0.04 -2.64 -20.87
N ASN A 232 1.29 -3.08 -21.02
CA ASN A 232 1.78 -3.60 -22.29
C ASN A 232 0.94 -4.79 -22.74
N VAL A 233 0.78 -5.80 -21.90
CA VAL A 233 0.02 -7.00 -22.28
C VAL A 233 -1.47 -6.71 -22.50
N LEU A 234 -2.08 -5.80 -21.74
CA LEU A 234 -3.44 -5.34 -21.98
C LEU A 234 -3.61 -4.66 -23.35
N ARG A 235 -2.57 -4.02 -23.88
CA ARG A 235 -2.55 -3.43 -25.24
C ARG A 235 -2.22 -4.44 -26.32
N GLY A 236 -1.90 -5.68 -25.97
CA GLY A 236 -1.43 -6.70 -26.91
C GLY A 236 0.04 -6.53 -27.29
N GLU A 237 0.81 -5.76 -26.54
CA GLU A 237 2.24 -5.49 -26.76
C GLU A 237 3.11 -6.48 -26.00
N ASP A 238 4.32 -6.75 -26.54
CA ASP A 238 5.35 -7.49 -25.83
C ASP A 238 5.96 -6.63 -24.70
N ILE A 239 6.58 -7.27 -23.70
CA ILE A 239 7.24 -6.59 -22.60
C ILE A 239 8.70 -6.32 -22.99
N VAL A 240 9.09 -5.04 -22.98
CA VAL A 240 10.47 -4.63 -23.29
C VAL A 240 11.25 -4.34 -22.01
N LEU A 241 12.32 -5.11 -21.78
CA LEU A 241 13.27 -4.88 -20.68
C LEU A 241 14.47 -4.07 -21.16
N LYS A 242 14.73 -2.93 -20.50
CA LYS A 242 15.88 -2.05 -20.75
C LYS A 242 17.13 -2.45 -19.96
N SER A 243 17.06 -3.50 -19.15
CA SER A 243 18.15 -4.08 -18.37
C SER A 243 17.98 -5.60 -18.27
N ARG A 244 18.96 -6.30 -17.66
CA ARG A 244 18.86 -7.76 -17.48
C ARG A 244 17.74 -8.19 -16.52
N GLY A 245 17.16 -7.24 -15.76
CA GLY A 245 16.06 -7.51 -14.84
C GLY A 245 16.44 -8.35 -13.63
N GLU A 246 17.69 -8.31 -13.19
CA GLU A 246 18.24 -9.15 -12.10
C GLU A 246 17.87 -8.68 -10.70
N ALA A 247 17.31 -7.46 -10.56
CA ALA A 247 16.85 -6.95 -9.27
C ALA A 247 15.73 -7.83 -8.71
N PHE A 248 15.94 -8.33 -7.47
CA PHE A 248 15.07 -9.28 -6.81
C PHE A 248 14.14 -8.56 -5.84
N ARG A 249 12.85 -8.88 -5.85
CA ARG A 249 11.82 -8.18 -5.06
C ARG A 249 10.84 -9.16 -4.45
N SER A 250 10.35 -8.80 -3.27
CA SER A 250 9.20 -9.43 -2.63
C SER A 250 7.92 -8.78 -3.16
N TRP A 251 7.03 -9.58 -3.72
CA TRP A 251 5.76 -9.15 -4.29
C TRP A 251 4.60 -9.55 -3.39
N LEU A 252 3.70 -8.61 -3.13
CA LEU A 252 2.55 -8.82 -2.25
C LEU A 252 1.26 -8.43 -2.98
N TYR A 253 0.32 -9.36 -3.05
CA TYR A 253 -1.00 -9.07 -3.62
C TYR A 253 -1.77 -8.10 -2.72
N VAL A 254 -2.49 -7.15 -3.34
CA VAL A 254 -3.12 -6.05 -2.60
C VAL A 254 -4.18 -6.51 -1.60
N VAL A 255 -4.86 -7.63 -1.86
CA VAL A 255 -5.86 -8.20 -0.93
C VAL A 255 -5.16 -8.79 0.30
N ASP A 256 -4.01 -9.47 0.14
CA ASP A 256 -3.18 -9.91 1.26
C ASP A 256 -2.62 -8.72 2.06
N ALA A 257 -2.26 -7.63 1.38
CA ALA A 257 -1.82 -6.40 2.06
C ALA A 257 -2.94 -5.79 2.90
N ALA A 258 -4.17 -5.70 2.36
CA ALA A 258 -5.34 -5.22 3.10
C ALA A 258 -5.66 -6.11 4.31
N HIS A 259 -5.59 -7.44 4.14
CA HIS A 259 -5.71 -8.40 5.24
C HIS A 259 -4.67 -8.13 6.35
N ALA A 260 -3.40 -7.96 5.99
CA ALA A 260 -2.34 -7.67 6.95
C ALA A 260 -2.57 -6.35 7.70
N ILE A 261 -2.96 -5.29 6.98
CA ILE A 261 -3.25 -3.97 7.58
C ILE A 261 -4.40 -4.07 8.59
N LEU A 262 -5.47 -4.77 8.26
CA LEU A 262 -6.61 -4.96 9.17
C LEU A 262 -6.23 -5.85 10.36
N ARG A 263 -5.41 -6.88 10.16
CA ARG A 263 -4.84 -7.68 11.25
C ARG A 263 -3.98 -6.82 12.18
N LEU A 264 -3.13 -5.94 11.65
CA LEU A 264 -2.33 -5.01 12.45
C LEU A 264 -3.18 -3.97 13.19
N LEU A 265 -4.28 -3.52 12.58
CA LEU A 265 -5.23 -2.62 13.23
C LEU A 265 -5.84 -3.25 14.48
N LEU A 266 -6.13 -4.55 14.43
CA LEU A 266 -6.80 -5.27 15.51
C LEU A 266 -5.80 -5.84 16.54
N ASP A 267 -4.69 -6.43 16.09
CA ASP A 267 -3.84 -7.30 16.88
C ASP A 267 -2.38 -6.82 16.98
N GLY A 268 -2.00 -5.79 16.22
CA GLY A 268 -0.65 -5.22 16.26
C GLY A 268 -0.33 -4.66 17.66
N GLU A 269 0.90 -4.84 18.11
CA GLU A 269 1.36 -4.23 19.37
C GLU A 269 1.69 -2.75 19.17
N ARG A 270 1.24 -1.91 20.07
CA ARG A 270 1.53 -0.47 20.09
C ARG A 270 3.03 -0.19 19.99
N GLY A 271 3.41 0.75 19.14
CA GLY A 271 4.80 1.16 18.98
C GLY A 271 5.66 0.12 18.26
N ASN A 272 5.06 -0.85 17.56
CA ASN A 272 5.78 -1.87 16.83
C ASN A 272 5.67 -1.71 15.33
N ALA A 273 6.77 -1.99 14.63
CA ALA A 273 6.80 -2.15 13.18
C ALA A 273 6.69 -3.63 12.80
N TYR A 274 6.05 -3.89 11.65
CA TYR A 274 5.86 -5.22 11.09
C TYR A 274 6.17 -5.21 9.59
N ASN A 275 6.96 -6.18 9.13
CA ASN A 275 7.12 -6.42 7.71
C ASN A 275 5.86 -7.03 7.13
N VAL A 276 5.30 -6.37 6.11
CA VAL A 276 4.12 -6.82 5.39
C VAL A 276 4.55 -7.26 3.99
N ALA A 277 4.82 -8.54 3.84
CA ALA A 277 5.39 -9.13 2.63
C ALA A 277 4.99 -10.61 2.50
N HIS A 278 5.05 -11.15 1.30
CA HIS A 278 4.93 -12.59 1.07
C HIS A 278 6.33 -13.19 0.92
N SER A 279 6.80 -13.90 1.94
CA SER A 279 8.18 -14.43 2.01
C SER A 279 8.52 -15.43 0.89
N GLU A 280 7.53 -16.08 0.28
CA GLU A 280 7.70 -17.04 -0.83
C GLU A 280 7.47 -16.44 -2.22
N SER A 281 6.97 -15.21 -2.30
CA SER A 281 6.72 -14.48 -3.56
C SER A 281 7.89 -13.54 -3.92
N ASN A 282 9.11 -14.09 -3.87
CA ASN A 282 10.34 -13.38 -4.16
C ASN A 282 10.86 -13.76 -5.54
N ILE A 283 10.73 -12.87 -6.52
CA ILE A 283 11.22 -13.09 -7.90
C ILE A 283 11.92 -11.84 -8.43
N SER A 284 12.77 -12.05 -9.44
CA SER A 284 13.43 -10.97 -10.17
C SER A 284 12.45 -10.21 -11.08
N ILE A 285 12.83 -9.02 -11.50
CA ILE A 285 12.07 -8.24 -12.50
C ILE A 285 11.94 -9.00 -13.82
N ARG A 286 12.98 -9.78 -14.19
CA ARG A 286 12.94 -10.64 -15.38
C ARG A 286 11.89 -11.75 -15.23
N GLU A 287 11.92 -12.49 -14.14
CA GLU A 287 10.95 -13.56 -13.88
C GLU A 287 9.52 -13.02 -13.83
N LEU A 288 9.33 -11.83 -13.25
CA LEU A 288 8.04 -11.15 -13.29
C LEU A 288 7.59 -10.80 -14.71
N ALA A 289 8.48 -10.27 -15.55
CA ALA A 289 8.16 -9.97 -16.95
C ALA A 289 7.78 -11.24 -17.71
N GLU A 290 8.54 -12.32 -17.54
CA GLU A 290 8.28 -13.63 -18.15
C GLU A 290 6.95 -14.23 -17.68
N LEU A 291 6.62 -14.11 -16.38
CA LEU A 291 5.34 -14.55 -15.81
C LEU A 291 4.15 -13.80 -16.46
N ILE A 292 4.20 -12.46 -16.48
CA ILE A 292 3.12 -11.64 -17.02
C ILE A 292 2.95 -11.86 -18.53
N ALA A 293 4.06 -11.92 -19.26
CA ALA A 293 4.05 -12.18 -20.69
C ALA A 293 3.42 -13.55 -21.01
N ARG A 294 3.83 -14.61 -20.30
CA ARG A 294 3.28 -15.97 -20.47
C ARG A 294 1.77 -16.01 -20.21
N LYS A 295 1.29 -15.34 -19.16
CA LYS A 295 -0.16 -15.31 -18.83
C LYS A 295 -1.02 -14.60 -19.87
N ALA A 296 -0.42 -13.75 -20.69
CA ALA A 296 -1.13 -12.98 -21.72
C ALA A 296 -0.76 -13.40 -23.16
N ASP A 297 -0.05 -14.52 -23.36
CA ASP A 297 0.46 -14.97 -24.63
C ASP A 297 1.29 -13.89 -25.36
N ARG A 298 2.24 -13.28 -24.64
CA ARG A 298 3.19 -12.28 -25.10
C ARG A 298 4.62 -12.74 -24.84
N LYS A 299 5.59 -11.97 -25.34
CA LYS A 299 7.03 -12.24 -25.21
C LYS A 299 7.72 -11.16 -24.37
N VAL A 300 8.87 -11.53 -23.85
CA VAL A 300 9.82 -10.58 -23.27
C VAL A 300 10.92 -10.31 -24.29
N VAL A 301 11.15 -9.03 -24.58
CA VAL A 301 12.18 -8.56 -25.50
C VAL A 301 13.22 -7.78 -24.71
N PHE A 302 14.50 -8.07 -24.90
CA PHE A 302 15.58 -7.32 -24.27
C PHE A 302 16.08 -6.26 -25.26
N ASP A 303 15.99 -5.00 -24.86
CA ASP A 303 16.50 -3.83 -25.58
C ASP A 303 17.46 -3.08 -24.63
N ILE A 304 18.65 -3.66 -24.46
CA ILE A 304 19.69 -3.17 -23.56
C ILE A 304 20.72 -2.38 -24.41
N ALA A 305 20.91 -1.10 -24.09
CA ALA A 305 21.87 -0.29 -24.79
C ALA A 305 23.31 -0.82 -24.58
N GLU A 306 24.10 -0.91 -25.64
CA GLU A 306 25.50 -1.40 -25.60
C GLU A 306 26.36 -0.60 -24.61
N ASP A 307 26.14 0.73 -24.53
CA ASP A 307 26.82 1.63 -23.61
C ASP A 307 26.56 1.32 -22.12
N ASP A 308 25.39 0.79 -21.77
CA ASP A 308 25.05 0.41 -20.38
C ASP A 308 25.72 -0.91 -19.99
N VAL A 309 25.92 -1.80 -20.96
CA VAL A 309 26.69 -3.04 -20.77
C VAL A 309 28.15 -2.75 -20.54
N MET A 310 28.72 -1.79 -21.31
CA MET A 310 30.15 -1.44 -21.25
C MET A 310 30.54 -0.58 -20.05
N LYS A 311 29.66 0.27 -19.56
CA LYS A 311 29.96 1.23 -18.46
C LYS A 311 29.75 0.65 -17.07
N GLY A 312 29.27 -0.59 -16.95
CA GLY A 312 28.92 -1.16 -15.63
C GLY A 312 27.83 -0.36 -14.88
N ASN A 313 27.11 0.53 -15.59
CA ASN A 313 25.98 1.31 -15.07
C ASN A 313 24.76 0.42 -14.82
N THR A 314 25.00 -0.78 -14.33
CA THR A 314 23.93 -1.62 -13.79
C THR A 314 23.55 -1.04 -12.45
N THR A 315 22.31 -0.63 -12.32
CA THR A 315 21.70 -0.44 -10.98
C THR A 315 22.15 -1.64 -10.13
N PRO A 316 22.73 -1.43 -8.94
CA PRO A 316 23.18 -2.55 -8.11
C PRO A 316 22.09 -3.58 -8.04
N VAL A 317 22.43 -4.86 -8.23
CA VAL A 317 21.44 -5.95 -8.08
C VAL A 317 21.00 -5.92 -6.63
N THR A 318 19.83 -5.35 -6.41
CA THR A 318 19.29 -5.21 -5.05
C THR A 318 18.40 -6.40 -4.77
N LYS A 319 18.63 -7.04 -3.63
CA LYS A 319 17.76 -8.08 -3.08
C LYS A 319 16.96 -7.46 -1.94
N ALA A 320 15.64 -7.31 -2.13
CA ALA A 320 14.73 -6.79 -1.12
C ALA A 320 13.73 -7.88 -0.75
N THR A 321 14.12 -8.73 0.17
CA THR A 321 13.28 -9.79 0.77
C THR A 321 13.10 -9.52 2.26
N PHE A 322 11.99 -9.99 2.84
CA PHE A 322 11.57 -9.59 4.18
C PHE A 322 11.21 -10.79 5.03
N ASN A 323 11.76 -10.86 6.25
CA ASN A 323 11.27 -11.75 7.28
C ASN A 323 9.88 -11.27 7.75
N THR A 324 8.93 -12.18 7.85
CA THR A 324 7.54 -11.88 8.22
C THR A 324 7.08 -12.67 9.46
N ASP A 325 7.99 -13.27 10.20
CA ASP A 325 7.65 -14.11 11.34
C ASP A 325 6.88 -13.35 12.42
N LYS A 326 7.20 -12.08 12.62
CA LYS A 326 6.50 -11.20 13.55
C LYS A 326 5.03 -10.99 13.18
N LEU A 327 4.73 -10.80 11.89
CA LEU A 327 3.36 -10.69 11.40
C LEU A 327 2.64 -12.04 11.42
N LYS A 328 3.33 -13.12 11.05
CA LYS A 328 2.80 -14.49 11.12
C LYS A 328 2.43 -14.91 12.54
N ALA A 329 3.16 -14.44 13.55
CA ALA A 329 2.85 -14.70 14.96
C ALA A 329 1.48 -14.09 15.40
N LEU A 330 0.97 -13.07 14.67
CA LEU A 330 -0.38 -12.54 14.86
C LEU A 330 -1.46 -13.37 14.11
N GLY A 331 -1.10 -14.51 13.52
CA GLY A 331 -2.02 -15.38 12.79
C GLY A 331 -2.25 -14.97 11.32
N TRP A 332 -1.53 -13.97 10.80
CA TRP A 332 -1.62 -13.61 9.39
C TRP A 332 -0.84 -14.60 8.51
N LYS A 333 -1.42 -14.95 7.37
CA LYS A 333 -0.76 -15.68 6.28
C LYS A 333 -1.20 -15.10 4.94
N PRO A 334 -0.32 -15.04 3.92
CA PRO A 334 -0.73 -14.68 2.57
C PRO A 334 -1.55 -15.83 1.97
N LEU A 335 -2.52 -15.50 1.12
CA LEU A 335 -3.42 -16.45 0.47
C LEU A 335 -3.15 -16.60 -1.03
N TRP A 336 -2.41 -15.67 -1.62
CA TRP A 336 -2.09 -15.66 -3.05
C TRP A 336 -0.58 -15.60 -3.27
N ASP A 337 -0.07 -16.58 -4.00
CA ASP A 337 1.29 -16.52 -4.52
C ASP A 337 1.41 -15.51 -5.68
N VAL A 338 2.65 -15.28 -6.14
CA VAL A 338 2.92 -14.34 -7.20
C VAL A 338 2.22 -14.73 -8.52
N GLU A 339 2.05 -16.01 -8.78
CA GLU A 339 1.45 -16.50 -10.03
C GLU A 339 -0.07 -16.28 -10.07
N SER A 340 -0.77 -16.65 -9.01
CA SER A 340 -2.22 -16.46 -8.87
C SER A 340 -2.58 -14.99 -8.75
N GLY A 341 -1.88 -14.23 -7.91
CA GLY A 341 -2.16 -12.80 -7.72
C GLY A 341 -1.97 -11.95 -8.98
N PHE A 342 -0.91 -12.19 -9.78
CA PHE A 342 -0.76 -11.51 -11.07
C PHE A 342 -1.76 -12.01 -12.10
N GLY A 343 -2.14 -13.28 -12.09
CA GLY A 343 -3.24 -13.81 -12.92
C GLY A 343 -4.55 -13.06 -12.67
N HIS A 344 -4.96 -12.95 -11.41
CA HIS A 344 -6.17 -12.21 -11.00
C HIS A 344 -6.06 -10.72 -11.35
N THR A 345 -4.89 -10.11 -11.15
CA THR A 345 -4.66 -8.70 -11.52
C THR A 345 -4.87 -8.45 -13.01
N ILE A 346 -4.31 -9.31 -13.87
CA ILE A 346 -4.45 -9.21 -15.32
C ILE A 346 -5.92 -9.39 -15.72
N GLU A 347 -6.58 -10.43 -15.24
CA GLU A 347 -7.97 -10.76 -15.59
C GLU A 347 -8.95 -9.64 -15.19
N VAL A 348 -8.85 -9.12 -13.97
CA VAL A 348 -9.68 -7.98 -13.52
C VAL A 348 -9.40 -6.74 -14.36
N SER A 349 -8.13 -6.50 -14.73
CA SER A 349 -7.76 -5.34 -15.55
C SER A 349 -8.26 -5.44 -16.99
N TYR A 350 -8.37 -6.64 -17.55
CA TYR A 350 -9.02 -6.85 -18.86
C TYR A 350 -10.51 -6.50 -18.82
N VAL A 351 -11.24 -6.94 -17.79
CA VAL A 351 -12.67 -6.65 -17.62
C VAL A 351 -12.94 -5.16 -17.42
N GLN A 352 -12.07 -4.45 -16.70
CA GLN A 352 -12.22 -3.00 -16.47
C GLN A 352 -11.93 -2.15 -17.73
N LYS A 353 -11.22 -2.69 -18.71
CA LYS A 353 -10.90 -2.02 -19.97
C LYS A 353 -12.04 -2.15 -21.00
N LEU A 354 -12.91 -3.16 -20.88
CA LEU A 354 -14.10 -3.37 -21.69
C LEU A 354 -15.29 -2.54 -21.16
#